data_85866c78101c6383d56fc3e8fe609268
#
_entry.id   85866c78101c6383d56fc3e8fe609268
#
_cell.length_a   1.000
_cell.length_b   1.000
_cell.length_c   1.000
_cell.angle_alpha   90.00
_cell.angle_beta   90.00
_cell.angle_gamma   90.00
#
_symmetry.space_group_name_H-M   'P 1'
#
loop_
_entity.id
_entity.type
_entity.pdbx_description
1 polymer ?
#
loop_
_entity_poly.entity_id
_entity_poly.type
_entity_poly.pdbx_seq_one_letter_code
_entity_poly.pdbx_strand_id
1 'polypeptide(L)'
;RQRQMCIRDRDNSILQAQLATEAIQARNMAVTEVTVTSTNDVQQAMQSLVTKCDAIYIPTDNTLASSMPIVEGVCTEAKKPVICGESSMVDAGGLATLSINYYNLGYQTGMMALRILVDGADVSTMPIESLTEMDLAFNTAVADAIGITIPEELLAKAAN
;
A
#
# COMPACT_ATOMS: atom_id res chain seq x y z
N ARG A 1 -14.77 -15.13 2.97
CA ARG A 1 -14.15 -14.24 1.99
C ARG A 1 -12.65 -14.36 2.09
N GLN A 2 -11.98 -14.62 0.97
CA GLN A 2 -10.52 -14.73 0.92
C GLN A 2 -9.93 -13.42 0.42
N ARG A 3 -8.92 -12.91 1.11
CA ARG A 3 -8.05 -11.84 0.64
C ARG A 3 -6.65 -12.41 0.41
N GLN A 4 -5.97 -11.98 -0.62
CA GLN A 4 -4.64 -12.45 -0.95
C GLN A 4 -3.65 -11.29 -1.07
N MET A 5 -2.40 -11.58 -0.78
CA MET A 5 -1.33 -10.61 -0.70
C MET A 5 -0.21 -11.02 -1.65
N CYS A 6 0.31 -10.06 -2.41
CA CYS A 6 1.47 -10.24 -3.25
C CYS A 6 2.69 -9.60 -2.58
N ILE A 7 3.72 -10.37 -2.30
CA ILE A 7 4.89 -9.93 -1.54
C ILE A 7 6.14 -10.19 -2.36
N ARG A 8 7.09 -9.25 -2.30
CA ARG A 8 8.48 -9.49 -2.67
C ARG A 8 9.31 -9.76 -1.41
N ASP A 9 10.38 -10.56 -1.57
CA ASP A 9 11.32 -10.95 -0.53
C ASP A 9 12.23 -9.77 -0.10
N ARG A 10 11.62 -8.79 0.61
CA ARG A 10 12.31 -7.67 1.26
C ARG A 10 11.74 -7.49 2.67
N ASP A 11 12.59 -7.17 3.63
CA ASP A 11 12.24 -7.07 5.06
C ASP A 11 11.03 -6.16 5.33
N ASN A 12 10.96 -5.01 4.67
CA ASN A 12 9.83 -4.08 4.84
C ASN A 12 8.52 -4.64 4.27
N SER A 13 8.56 -5.31 3.12
CA SER A 13 7.37 -5.93 2.51
C SER A 13 6.88 -7.11 3.34
N ILE A 14 7.79 -7.90 3.89
CA ILE A 14 7.48 -9.02 4.79
C ILE A 14 6.76 -8.53 6.04
N LEU A 15 7.30 -7.49 6.69
CA LEU A 15 6.67 -6.92 7.89
C LEU A 15 5.27 -6.38 7.60
N GLN A 16 5.10 -5.61 6.53
CA GLN A 16 3.78 -5.09 6.12
C GLN A 16 2.79 -6.22 5.82
N ALA A 17 3.25 -7.28 5.17
CA ALA A 17 2.46 -8.45 4.89
C ALA A 17 2.00 -9.18 6.16
N GLN A 18 2.89 -9.35 7.12
CA GLN A 18 2.54 -9.96 8.41
C GLN A 18 1.49 -9.15 9.16
N LEU A 19 1.70 -7.83 9.29
CA LEU A 19 0.74 -6.93 9.94
C LEU A 19 -0.63 -6.94 9.24
N ALA A 20 -0.64 -6.92 7.91
CA ALA A 20 -1.88 -7.00 7.15
C ALA A 20 -2.57 -8.36 7.31
N THR A 21 -1.80 -9.46 7.32
CA THR A 21 -2.32 -10.82 7.55
C THR A 21 -2.99 -10.92 8.91
N GLU A 22 -2.33 -10.46 9.97
CA GLU A 22 -2.90 -10.44 11.32
C GLU A 22 -4.19 -9.63 11.39
N ALA A 23 -4.20 -8.42 10.80
CA ALA A 23 -5.36 -7.56 10.79
C ALA A 23 -6.55 -8.13 10.00
N ILE A 24 -6.28 -8.85 8.90
CA ILE A 24 -7.28 -9.50 8.05
C ILE A 24 -7.85 -10.73 8.77
N GLN A 25 -6.99 -11.56 9.36
CA GLN A 25 -7.40 -12.76 10.11
C GLN A 25 -8.21 -12.43 11.36
N ALA A 26 -7.85 -11.33 12.06
CA ALA A 26 -8.64 -10.83 13.21
C ALA A 26 -10.09 -10.45 12.83
N ARG A 27 -10.37 -10.28 11.54
CA ARG A 27 -11.72 -10.04 10.99
C ARG A 27 -12.37 -11.28 10.39
N ASN A 28 -11.87 -12.47 10.72
CA ASN A 28 -12.34 -13.76 10.20
C ASN A 28 -12.31 -13.86 8.67
N MET A 29 -11.30 -13.26 8.04
CA MET A 29 -11.05 -13.35 6.61
C MET A 29 -9.81 -14.21 6.36
N ALA A 30 -9.87 -15.07 5.32
CA ALA A 30 -8.72 -15.89 4.93
C ALA A 30 -7.71 -15.06 4.12
N VAL A 31 -6.43 -15.38 4.30
CA VAL A 31 -5.32 -14.77 3.56
C VAL A 31 -4.56 -15.86 2.82
N THR A 32 -4.20 -15.58 1.58
CA THR A 32 -3.23 -16.38 0.82
C THR A 32 -2.14 -15.45 0.31
N GLU A 33 -0.89 -15.79 0.56
CA GLU A 33 0.27 -15.01 0.15
C GLU A 33 0.87 -15.60 -1.13
N VAL A 34 1.28 -14.70 -2.03
CA VAL A 34 2.03 -15.06 -3.25
C VAL A 34 3.25 -14.17 -3.31
N THR A 35 4.42 -14.79 -3.38
CA THR A 35 5.69 -14.09 -3.53
C THR A 35 6.05 -13.95 -5.00
N VAL A 36 6.49 -12.77 -5.42
CA VAL A 36 7.03 -12.50 -6.75
C VAL A 36 8.50 -12.10 -6.62
N THR A 37 9.34 -12.63 -7.49
CA THR A 37 10.77 -12.38 -7.48
C THR A 37 11.22 -11.41 -8.57
N SER A 38 10.39 -11.23 -9.58
CA SER A 38 10.63 -10.33 -10.70
C SER A 38 9.34 -9.72 -11.23
N THR A 39 9.46 -8.65 -12.03
CA THR A 39 8.33 -8.05 -12.74
C THR A 39 7.64 -9.01 -13.70
N ASN A 40 8.38 -9.99 -14.25
CA ASN A 40 7.81 -10.99 -15.17
C ASN A 40 6.83 -11.95 -14.46
N ASP A 41 7.01 -12.16 -13.16
CA ASP A 41 6.15 -13.05 -12.37
C ASP A 41 4.81 -12.39 -12.01
N VAL A 42 4.76 -11.05 -12.01
CA VAL A 42 3.60 -10.28 -11.52
C VAL A 42 2.33 -10.61 -12.30
N GLN A 43 2.41 -10.67 -13.62
CA GLN A 43 1.23 -10.96 -14.44
C GLN A 43 0.62 -12.32 -14.10
N GLN A 44 1.44 -13.36 -14.04
CA GLN A 44 0.98 -14.73 -13.72
C GLN A 44 0.45 -14.81 -12.29
N ALA A 45 1.13 -14.14 -11.35
CA ALA A 45 0.67 -14.06 -9.96
C ALA A 45 -0.71 -13.40 -9.88
N MET A 46 -0.92 -12.24 -10.53
CA MET A 46 -2.20 -11.54 -10.54
C MET A 46 -3.30 -12.39 -11.18
N GLN A 47 -3.05 -13.00 -12.33
CA GLN A 47 -4.01 -13.90 -12.99
C GLN A 47 -4.43 -15.07 -12.10
N SER A 48 -3.50 -15.62 -11.32
CA SER A 48 -3.82 -16.66 -10.35
C SER A 48 -4.63 -16.12 -9.17
N LEU A 49 -4.29 -14.93 -8.68
CA LEU A 49 -4.92 -14.32 -7.49
C LEU A 49 -6.36 -13.90 -7.76
N VAL A 50 -6.66 -13.26 -8.88
CA VAL A 50 -8.01 -12.75 -9.19
C VAL A 50 -9.07 -13.84 -9.27
N THR A 51 -8.67 -15.08 -9.51
CA THR A 51 -9.59 -16.23 -9.55
C THR A 51 -9.90 -16.79 -8.16
N LYS A 52 -9.12 -16.44 -7.14
CA LYS A 52 -9.14 -17.06 -5.81
C LYS A 52 -9.53 -16.10 -4.68
N CYS A 53 -9.49 -14.79 -4.93
CA CYS A 53 -9.68 -13.78 -3.88
C CYS A 53 -10.75 -12.75 -4.24
N ASP A 54 -11.30 -12.09 -3.22
CA ASP A 54 -12.25 -10.99 -3.38
C ASP A 54 -11.56 -9.63 -3.46
N ALA A 55 -10.35 -9.51 -2.91
CA ALA A 55 -9.53 -8.29 -2.94
C ALA A 55 -8.05 -8.64 -2.85
N ILE A 56 -7.20 -7.74 -3.33
CA ILE A 56 -5.75 -7.89 -3.32
C ILE A 56 -5.15 -6.76 -2.47
N TYR A 57 -4.14 -7.07 -1.67
CA TYR A 57 -3.30 -6.09 -1.00
C TYR A 57 -1.88 -6.17 -1.56
N ILE A 58 -1.29 -5.03 -1.86
CA ILE A 58 0.09 -4.90 -2.33
C ILE A 58 0.85 -4.00 -1.35
N PRO A 59 1.85 -4.52 -0.63
CA PRO A 59 2.67 -3.73 0.28
C PRO A 59 3.56 -2.75 -0.50
N THR A 60 4.20 -1.82 0.21
CA THR A 60 5.17 -0.89 -0.37
C THR A 60 6.40 -1.65 -0.86
N ASP A 61 6.54 -1.79 -2.18
CA ASP A 61 7.68 -2.41 -2.85
C ASP A 61 7.90 -1.79 -4.23
N ASN A 62 9.13 -1.37 -4.53
CA ASN A 62 9.46 -0.67 -5.78
C ASN A 62 9.22 -1.53 -7.04
N THR A 63 9.38 -2.85 -6.93
CA THR A 63 9.15 -3.75 -8.07
C THR A 63 7.66 -3.89 -8.35
N LEU A 64 6.85 -4.00 -7.30
CA LEU A 64 5.40 -4.04 -7.44
C LEU A 64 4.86 -2.67 -7.88
N ALA A 65 5.39 -1.57 -7.33
CA ALA A 65 5.02 -0.20 -7.77
C ALA A 65 5.28 0.00 -9.26
N SER A 66 6.45 -0.42 -9.77
CA SER A 66 6.76 -0.33 -11.21
C SER A 66 5.92 -1.27 -12.10
N SER A 67 5.27 -2.26 -11.51
CA SER A 67 4.43 -3.24 -12.21
C SER A 67 2.93 -2.92 -12.09
N MET A 68 2.56 -1.82 -11.46
CA MET A 68 1.16 -1.44 -11.24
C MET A 68 0.31 -1.40 -12.52
N PRO A 69 0.80 -0.96 -13.70
CA PRO A 69 0.00 -1.04 -14.94
C PRO A 69 -0.43 -2.48 -15.31
N ILE A 70 0.39 -3.48 -14.99
CA ILE A 70 0.04 -4.90 -15.20
C ILE A 70 -1.03 -5.31 -14.19
N VAL A 71 -0.86 -4.91 -12.93
CA VAL A 71 -1.82 -5.18 -11.85
C VAL A 71 -3.18 -4.57 -12.18
N GLU A 72 -3.20 -3.29 -12.57
CA GLU A 72 -4.41 -2.58 -12.97
C GLU A 72 -5.16 -3.32 -14.07
N GLY A 73 -4.48 -3.66 -15.17
CA GLY A 73 -5.10 -4.36 -16.30
C GLY A 73 -5.79 -5.66 -15.88
N VAL A 74 -5.08 -6.52 -15.15
CA VAL A 74 -5.62 -7.84 -14.73
C VAL A 74 -6.73 -7.68 -13.67
N CYS A 75 -6.54 -6.80 -12.70
CA CYS A 75 -7.48 -6.67 -11.58
C CYS A 75 -8.75 -5.91 -11.97
N THR A 76 -8.65 -4.91 -12.84
CA THR A 76 -9.81 -4.16 -13.35
C THR A 76 -10.68 -5.05 -14.25
N GLU A 77 -10.08 -5.83 -15.16
CA GLU A 77 -10.81 -6.81 -15.97
C GLU A 77 -11.55 -7.83 -15.10
N ALA A 78 -10.90 -8.30 -14.04
CA ALA A 78 -11.49 -9.25 -13.09
C ALA A 78 -12.42 -8.59 -12.05
N LYS A 79 -12.57 -7.26 -12.07
CA LYS A 79 -13.33 -6.45 -11.08
C LYS A 79 -12.89 -6.70 -9.64
N LYS A 80 -11.59 -6.78 -9.40
CA LYS A 80 -11.01 -7.01 -8.08
C LYS A 80 -10.35 -5.73 -7.55
N PRO A 81 -10.76 -5.24 -6.36
CA PRO A 81 -10.13 -4.09 -5.74
C PRO A 81 -8.70 -4.41 -5.31
N VAL A 82 -7.80 -3.44 -5.55
CA VAL A 82 -6.40 -3.48 -5.13
C VAL A 82 -6.16 -2.40 -4.09
N ILE A 83 -5.81 -2.80 -2.88
CA ILE A 83 -5.40 -1.90 -1.80
C ILE A 83 -3.88 -1.84 -1.79
N CYS A 84 -3.34 -0.64 -1.78
CA CYS A 84 -1.91 -0.39 -1.94
C CYS A 84 -1.25 0.12 -0.66
N GLY A 85 0.05 -0.09 -0.53
CA GLY A 85 0.85 0.38 0.59
C GLY A 85 1.23 1.86 0.51
N GLU A 86 1.09 2.50 -0.68
CA GLU A 86 1.44 3.91 -0.88
C GLU A 86 0.58 4.58 -1.97
N SER A 87 0.57 5.93 -1.97
CA SER A 87 -0.28 6.74 -2.86
C SER A 87 0.11 6.64 -4.33
N SER A 88 1.40 6.59 -4.67
CA SER A 88 1.85 6.48 -6.07
C SER A 88 1.34 5.20 -6.76
N MET A 89 1.12 4.13 -6.01
CA MET A 89 0.53 2.91 -6.54
C MET A 89 -0.98 3.06 -6.80
N VAL A 90 -1.67 3.92 -6.05
CA VAL A 90 -3.09 4.25 -6.29
C VAL A 90 -3.21 5.07 -7.58
N ASP A 91 -2.32 6.05 -7.78
CA ASP A 91 -2.24 6.83 -9.02
C ASP A 91 -1.96 5.95 -10.24
N ALA A 92 -1.19 4.87 -10.04
CA ALA A 92 -0.82 3.91 -11.07
C ALA A 92 -1.81 2.74 -11.24
N GLY A 93 -3.04 2.84 -10.72
CA GLY A 93 -4.12 1.88 -10.96
C GLY A 93 -4.59 1.06 -9.75
N GLY A 94 -4.09 1.34 -8.54
CA GLY A 94 -4.68 0.82 -7.30
C GLY A 94 -6.00 1.52 -6.96
N LEU A 95 -6.82 0.90 -6.11
CA LEU A 95 -8.11 1.49 -5.68
C LEU A 95 -7.94 2.47 -4.54
N ALA A 96 -7.17 2.11 -3.52
CA ALA A 96 -7.08 2.88 -2.29
C ALA A 96 -5.80 2.60 -1.51
N THR A 97 -5.40 3.57 -0.70
CA THR A 97 -4.32 3.44 0.28
C THR A 97 -4.60 4.27 1.52
N LEU A 98 -4.04 3.84 2.64
CA LEU A 98 -3.79 4.67 3.82
C LEU A 98 -2.28 4.70 3.99
N SER A 99 -1.63 5.80 3.62
CA SER A 99 -0.17 5.89 3.52
C SER A 99 0.38 7.13 4.23
N ILE A 100 1.69 7.11 4.45
CA ILE A 100 2.39 8.28 4.96
C ILE A 100 2.45 9.38 3.89
N ASN A 101 2.42 10.63 4.36
CA ASN A 101 2.73 11.78 3.52
C ASN A 101 4.26 11.96 3.43
N TYR A 102 4.83 11.69 2.26
CA TYR A 102 6.28 11.77 2.06
C TYR A 102 6.84 13.19 2.18
N TYR A 103 6.03 14.23 1.88
CA TYR A 103 6.43 15.62 2.11
C TYR A 103 6.59 15.88 3.61
N ASN A 104 5.62 15.49 4.42
CA ASN A 104 5.66 15.64 5.87
C ASN A 104 6.79 14.83 6.49
N LEU A 105 7.08 13.63 5.96
CA LEU A 105 8.22 12.83 6.39
C LEU A 105 9.55 13.55 6.11
N GLY A 106 9.68 14.12 4.91
CA GLY A 106 10.86 14.92 4.54
C GLY A 106 11.01 16.16 5.40
N TYR A 107 9.93 16.88 5.66
CA TYR A 107 9.92 18.05 6.55
C TYR A 107 10.35 17.68 7.98
N GLN A 108 9.76 16.64 8.55
CA GLN A 108 10.13 16.14 9.89
C GLN A 108 11.62 15.76 9.95
N THR A 109 12.10 15.04 8.93
CA THR A 109 13.53 14.69 8.81
C THR A 109 14.43 15.92 8.77
N GLY A 110 14.03 16.96 8.03
CA GLY A 110 14.73 18.24 7.99
C GLY A 110 14.76 18.93 9.36
N MET A 111 13.66 18.89 10.10
CA MET A 111 13.59 19.42 11.48
C MET A 111 14.49 18.64 12.45
N MET A 112 14.57 17.32 12.30
CA MET A 112 15.51 16.50 13.08
C MET A 112 16.97 16.88 12.75
N ALA A 113 17.31 17.06 11.48
CA ALA A 113 18.62 17.49 11.07
C ALA A 113 18.98 18.89 11.62
N LEU A 114 18.03 19.81 11.66
CA LEU A 114 18.22 21.15 12.24
C LEU A 114 18.59 21.06 13.72
N ARG A 115 17.87 20.24 14.50
CA ARG A 115 18.18 20.01 15.92
C ARG A 115 19.61 19.51 16.14
N ILE A 116 20.09 18.63 15.25
CA ILE A 116 21.47 18.10 15.35
C ILE A 116 22.48 19.15 14.95
N LEU A 117 22.31 19.78 13.79
CA LEU A 117 23.33 20.60 13.15
C LEU A 117 23.40 22.03 13.74
N VAL A 118 22.28 22.56 14.19
CA VAL A 118 22.17 23.96 14.69
C VAL A 118 22.06 23.97 16.22
N ASP A 119 21.16 23.16 16.79
CA ASP A 119 20.90 23.18 18.23
C ASP A 119 21.87 22.29 19.02
N GLY A 120 22.72 21.51 18.34
CA GLY A 120 23.73 20.67 18.97
C GLY A 120 23.17 19.45 19.68
N ALA A 121 21.98 18.97 19.29
CA ALA A 121 21.40 17.77 19.90
C ALA A 121 22.29 16.55 19.66
N ASP A 122 22.46 15.74 20.69
CA ASP A 122 23.22 14.50 20.61
C ASP A 122 22.40 13.41 19.91
N VAL A 123 22.84 13.03 18.73
CA VAL A 123 22.22 11.99 17.87
C VAL A 123 22.06 10.65 18.60
N SER A 124 23.00 10.33 19.52
CA SER A 124 22.97 9.06 20.25
C SER A 124 21.81 8.94 21.25
N THR A 125 21.25 10.07 21.65
CA THR A 125 20.13 10.16 22.60
C THR A 125 18.81 10.59 21.97
N MET A 126 18.82 10.98 20.69
CA MET A 126 17.60 11.34 19.97
C MET A 126 16.73 10.12 19.73
N PRO A 127 15.43 10.19 20.06
CA PRO A 127 14.51 9.11 19.73
C PRO A 127 14.28 9.01 18.22
N ILE A 128 13.97 7.80 17.76
CA ILE A 128 13.42 7.60 16.43
C ILE A 128 12.01 8.19 16.40
N GLU A 129 11.74 9.07 15.44
CA GLU A 129 10.44 9.68 15.26
C GLU A 129 9.72 9.05 14.06
N SER A 130 8.42 8.84 14.18
CA SER A 130 7.55 8.35 13.12
C SER A 130 6.43 9.33 12.86
N LEU A 131 5.93 9.38 11.63
CA LEU A 131 4.71 10.12 11.34
C LEU A 131 3.52 9.44 12.02
N THR A 132 2.64 10.25 12.61
CA THR A 132 1.39 9.81 13.23
C THR A 132 0.19 10.04 12.34
N GLU A 133 0.29 10.97 11.39
CA GLU A 133 -0.75 11.31 10.44
C GLU A 133 -0.53 10.52 9.13
N MET A 134 -1.62 9.97 8.62
CA MET A 134 -1.63 9.24 7.37
C MET A 134 -2.68 9.81 6.44
N ASP A 135 -2.36 9.88 5.17
CA ASP A 135 -3.25 10.31 4.10
C ASP A 135 -4.02 9.12 3.54
N LEU A 136 -5.32 9.31 3.41
CA LEU A 136 -6.21 8.38 2.73
C LEU A 136 -6.37 8.83 1.28
N ALA A 137 -6.07 7.98 0.32
CA ALA A 137 -6.21 8.27 -1.09
C ALA A 137 -7.04 7.20 -1.81
N PHE A 138 -7.79 7.63 -2.83
CA PHE A 138 -8.64 6.78 -3.67
C PHE A 138 -8.46 7.10 -5.15
N ASN A 139 -8.56 6.07 -5.98
CA ASN A 139 -8.72 6.21 -7.43
C ASN A 139 -10.18 5.97 -7.81
N THR A 140 -10.92 7.06 -8.01
CA THR A 140 -12.35 6.99 -8.34
C THR A 140 -12.59 6.40 -9.72
N ALA A 141 -11.67 6.60 -10.68
CA ALA A 141 -11.78 6.00 -12.01
C ALA A 141 -11.69 4.47 -11.94
N VAL A 142 -10.78 3.94 -11.12
CA VAL A 142 -10.69 2.49 -10.87
C VAL A 142 -11.93 2.00 -10.14
N ALA A 143 -12.42 2.73 -9.14
CA ALA A 143 -13.65 2.37 -8.42
C ALA A 143 -14.83 2.20 -9.38
N ASP A 144 -15.03 3.18 -10.28
CA ASP A 144 -16.08 3.14 -11.30
C ASP A 144 -15.91 1.95 -12.26
N ALA A 145 -14.68 1.71 -12.74
CA ALA A 145 -14.37 0.62 -13.67
C ALA A 145 -14.67 -0.77 -13.09
N ILE A 146 -14.41 -0.97 -11.79
CA ILE A 146 -14.68 -2.25 -11.11
C ILE A 146 -16.08 -2.32 -10.48
N GLY A 147 -16.85 -1.22 -10.52
CA GLY A 147 -18.23 -1.15 -10.00
C GLY A 147 -18.30 -1.06 -8.49
N ILE A 148 -17.34 -0.42 -7.83
CA ILE A 148 -17.32 -0.19 -6.38
C ILE A 148 -17.68 1.26 -6.10
N THR A 149 -18.67 1.48 -5.23
CA THR A 149 -19.00 2.79 -4.69
C THR A 149 -18.17 3.04 -3.42
N ILE A 150 -17.37 4.10 -3.41
CA ILE A 150 -16.62 4.52 -2.23
C ILE A 150 -17.57 5.30 -1.32
N PRO A 151 -17.70 4.94 -0.02
CA PRO A 151 -18.54 5.67 0.91
C PRO A 151 -18.14 7.15 1.03
N GLU A 152 -19.14 8.05 1.06
CA GLU A 152 -18.90 9.51 1.16
C GLU A 152 -18.07 9.88 2.40
N GLU A 153 -18.28 9.19 3.52
CA GLU A 153 -17.53 9.39 4.76
C GLU A 153 -16.01 9.10 4.60
N LEU A 154 -15.63 8.21 3.68
CA LEU A 154 -14.25 7.92 3.36
C LEU A 154 -13.69 8.94 2.36
N LEU A 155 -14.48 9.33 1.36
CA LEU A 155 -14.07 10.39 0.42
C LEU A 155 -13.84 11.72 1.14
N ALA A 156 -14.65 12.04 2.14
CA ALA A 156 -14.47 13.25 2.95
C ALA A 156 -13.19 13.26 3.81
N LYS A 157 -12.58 12.10 4.04
CA LYS A 157 -11.31 11.94 4.78
C LYS A 157 -10.12 11.82 3.85
N ALA A 158 -10.34 11.66 2.56
CA ALA A 158 -9.24 11.60 1.60
C ALA A 158 -8.50 12.95 1.56
N ALA A 159 -7.19 12.90 1.48
CA ALA A 159 -6.39 14.10 1.25
C ALA A 159 -6.74 14.70 -0.11
N ASN A 160 -7.07 15.98 -0.14
CA ASN A 160 -7.28 16.77 -1.35
C ASN A 160 -5.93 17.22 -1.92
#